data_ff2199a007dea0979a0ec0b03ce98433
#
_entry.id   ff2199a007dea0979a0ec0b03ce98433
#
_cell.length_a   1.000
_cell.length_b   1.000
_cell.length_c   1.000
_cell.angle_alpha   90.00
_cell.angle_beta   90.00
_cell.angle_gamma   90.00
#
_symmetry.space_group_name_H-M   'P 1'
#
loop_
_entity.id
_entity.type
_entity.pdbx_description
1 polymer ?
#
loop_
_entity_poly.entity_id
_entity_poly.type
_entity_poly.pdbx_seq_one_letter_code
_entity_poly.pdbx_strand_id
1 'polypeptide(L)'
;MADAVKTFNPWNLKNKDISTQDVESIMHRYGNPGFKVKELKWFAQACVHKSYVDRPEVWAEQNGEQMIVAEKPPGCLALKSRDNEELEFAGDSVLSAIVGKYLKMRYPGEGEGFLTSLRTQIVNNNMLGELAKKMGYAPHLILSRHVEEVCDGRNNLRILGSMLEAWIDAIMEHEGNEGAAYDVARKFFISIMEKHINFSKLIAEDTNFKDQLLRYFQSQFHQPPRYKEVRVDGPPHDRIFTMGVLDPQGHVVATSKARNKKVAEQEASRLALEKYTKKT
;
A
#
# COMPACT_ATOMS: atom_id res chain seq x y z
N MET A 1 23.79 -17.14 -36.60
CA MET A 1 22.36 -17.47 -36.43
C MET A 1 21.66 -16.14 -36.23
N ALA A 2 20.68 -15.78 -37.02
CA ALA A 2 19.94 -14.53 -36.81
C ALA A 2 19.21 -14.64 -35.47
N ASP A 3 19.45 -13.71 -34.57
CA ASP A 3 18.79 -13.68 -33.30
C ASP A 3 17.27 -13.56 -33.56
N ALA A 4 16.50 -14.50 -33.02
CA ALA A 4 15.07 -14.53 -33.19
C ALA A 4 14.50 -13.32 -32.46
N VAL A 5 13.89 -12.38 -33.18
CA VAL A 5 13.24 -11.19 -32.63
C VAL A 5 12.20 -11.65 -31.64
N LYS A 6 12.34 -11.25 -30.38
CA LYS A 6 11.39 -11.59 -29.32
C LYS A 6 10.06 -10.86 -29.50
N THR A 7 8.97 -11.60 -29.45
CA THR A 7 7.62 -11.03 -29.54
C THR A 7 7.01 -10.85 -28.17
N PHE A 8 6.65 -9.63 -27.83
CA PHE A 8 5.92 -9.28 -26.61
C PHE A 8 4.41 -9.30 -26.87
N ASN A 9 3.67 -10.05 -26.05
CA ASN A 9 2.22 -10.12 -26.17
C ASN A 9 1.55 -9.53 -24.90
N PRO A 10 1.18 -8.23 -24.92
CA PRO A 10 0.51 -7.57 -23.80
C PRO A 10 -1.01 -7.81 -23.78
N TRP A 11 -1.60 -8.30 -24.85
CA TRP A 11 -3.05 -8.29 -25.09
C TRP A 11 -3.82 -9.14 -24.09
N ASN A 12 -4.76 -8.51 -23.35
CA ASN A 12 -5.56 -9.14 -22.32
C ASN A 12 -7.05 -8.88 -22.57
N LEU A 13 -7.79 -9.93 -22.90
CA LEU A 13 -9.23 -9.88 -23.20
C LEU A 13 -10.09 -9.53 -21.96
N LYS A 14 -9.54 -9.64 -20.74
CA LYS A 14 -10.26 -9.29 -19.51
C LYS A 14 -10.30 -7.78 -19.24
N ASN A 15 -9.43 -7.01 -19.93
CA ASN A 15 -9.38 -5.57 -19.78
C ASN A 15 -10.66 -4.93 -20.33
N LYS A 16 -11.23 -4.02 -19.53
CA LYS A 16 -12.39 -3.21 -19.90
C LYS A 16 -12.18 -1.78 -19.44
N ASP A 17 -12.51 -0.82 -20.29
CA ASP A 17 -12.52 0.58 -19.86
C ASP A 17 -13.60 0.80 -18.81
N ILE A 18 -13.27 1.60 -17.80
CA ILE A 18 -14.24 2.03 -16.78
C ILE A 18 -15.23 3.02 -17.40
N SER A 19 -16.49 2.94 -17.01
CA SER A 19 -17.53 3.85 -17.48
C SER A 19 -17.79 4.99 -16.47
N THR A 20 -18.40 6.06 -16.96
CA THR A 20 -18.91 7.15 -16.10
C THR A 20 -19.83 6.62 -15.00
N GLN A 21 -20.69 5.67 -15.35
CA GLN A 21 -21.64 5.06 -14.41
C GLN A 21 -20.92 4.26 -13.32
N ASP A 22 -19.84 3.55 -13.65
CA ASP A 22 -19.03 2.81 -12.66
C ASP A 22 -18.39 3.78 -11.67
N VAL A 23 -17.78 4.86 -12.16
CA VAL A 23 -17.15 5.89 -11.32
C VAL A 23 -18.18 6.53 -10.40
N GLU A 24 -19.30 7.02 -10.95
CA GLU A 24 -20.37 7.65 -10.15
C GLU A 24 -20.93 6.68 -9.10
N SER A 25 -21.15 5.42 -9.46
CA SER A 25 -21.63 4.38 -8.54
C SER A 25 -20.66 4.15 -7.37
N ILE A 26 -19.35 4.11 -7.64
CA ILE A 26 -18.32 3.98 -6.61
C ILE A 26 -18.33 5.22 -5.71
N MET A 27 -18.28 6.43 -6.29
CA MET A 27 -18.25 7.68 -5.53
C MET A 27 -19.50 7.86 -4.67
N HIS A 28 -20.68 7.54 -5.18
CA HIS A 28 -21.95 7.61 -4.43
C HIS A 28 -21.96 6.65 -3.25
N ARG A 29 -21.42 5.44 -3.41
CA ARG A 29 -21.33 4.43 -2.36
C ARG A 29 -20.43 4.86 -1.21
N TYR A 30 -19.46 5.73 -1.49
CA TYR A 30 -18.43 6.16 -0.54
C TYR A 30 -18.42 7.68 -0.33
N GLY A 31 -19.49 8.19 0.26
CA GLY A 31 -19.56 9.52 0.86
C GLY A 31 -19.82 10.71 -0.08
N ASN A 32 -19.99 10.48 -1.38
CA ASN A 32 -20.21 11.54 -2.37
C ASN A 32 -21.47 11.28 -3.23
N PRO A 33 -22.69 11.27 -2.64
CA PRO A 33 -23.91 10.85 -3.35
C PRO A 33 -24.32 11.78 -4.50
N GLY A 34 -23.79 12.98 -4.56
CA GLY A 34 -24.04 13.95 -5.65
C GLY A 34 -22.92 14.06 -6.67
N PHE A 35 -21.90 13.19 -6.59
CA PHE A 35 -20.75 13.25 -7.50
C PHE A 35 -21.17 12.99 -8.95
N LYS A 36 -20.69 13.82 -9.87
CA LYS A 36 -20.90 13.70 -11.31
C LYS A 36 -19.57 13.74 -12.04
N VAL A 37 -19.35 12.79 -12.93
CA VAL A 37 -18.14 12.74 -13.73
C VAL A 37 -18.20 13.81 -14.82
N LYS A 38 -17.25 14.75 -14.77
CA LYS A 38 -17.00 15.77 -15.82
C LYS A 38 -15.95 15.29 -16.81
N GLU A 39 -14.86 14.69 -16.29
CA GLU A 39 -13.73 14.20 -17.06
C GLU A 39 -13.39 12.76 -16.64
N LEU A 40 -13.80 11.80 -17.46
CA LEU A 40 -13.56 10.37 -17.20
C LEU A 40 -12.09 9.98 -17.32
N LYS A 41 -11.29 10.76 -18.07
CA LYS A 41 -9.89 10.43 -18.41
C LYS A 41 -9.01 10.11 -17.20
N TRP A 42 -9.20 10.85 -16.07
CA TRP A 42 -8.40 10.68 -14.87
C TRP A 42 -8.68 9.35 -14.17
N PHE A 43 -9.95 8.99 -14.03
CA PHE A 43 -10.35 7.70 -13.47
C PHE A 43 -9.98 6.53 -14.38
N ALA A 44 -10.06 6.72 -15.70
CA ALA A 44 -9.59 5.74 -16.66
C ALA A 44 -8.08 5.52 -16.56
N GLN A 45 -7.29 6.59 -16.41
CA GLN A 45 -5.82 6.51 -16.22
C GLN A 45 -5.49 5.82 -14.89
N ALA A 46 -6.19 6.11 -13.79
CA ALA A 46 -5.99 5.47 -12.49
C ALA A 46 -6.13 3.94 -12.55
N CYS A 47 -6.90 3.41 -13.51
CA CYS A 47 -7.07 1.97 -13.73
C CYS A 47 -5.93 1.32 -14.50
N VAL A 48 -5.00 2.07 -15.11
CA VAL A 48 -3.98 1.53 -16.03
C VAL A 48 -2.70 1.21 -15.29
N HIS A 49 -2.36 -0.07 -15.21
CA HIS A 49 -1.05 -0.51 -14.74
C HIS A 49 0.01 -0.32 -15.82
N LYS A 50 1.23 0.05 -15.45
CA LYS A 50 2.36 0.30 -16.36
C LYS A 50 2.64 -0.81 -17.39
N SER A 51 2.23 -2.04 -17.10
CA SER A 51 2.41 -3.16 -18.02
C SER A 51 1.54 -3.10 -19.28
N TYR A 52 0.55 -2.19 -19.34
CA TYR A 52 -0.36 -2.03 -20.49
C TYR A 52 -0.19 -0.68 -21.21
N VAL A 53 0.99 -0.09 -21.08
CA VAL A 53 1.34 1.16 -21.77
C VAL A 53 2.24 0.87 -22.97
N ASP A 54 2.08 1.62 -24.05
CA ASP A 54 2.91 1.53 -25.23
C ASP A 54 4.26 2.23 -25.00
N ARG A 55 5.29 1.46 -24.67
CA ARG A 55 6.66 1.94 -24.36
C ARG A 55 7.71 1.03 -25.00
N PRO A 56 7.81 1.00 -26.35
CA PRO A 56 8.72 0.10 -27.03
C PRO A 56 10.20 0.32 -26.66
N GLU A 57 10.60 1.55 -26.39
CA GLU A 57 11.95 1.91 -25.94
C GLU A 57 12.30 1.29 -24.58
N VAL A 58 11.39 1.31 -23.62
CA VAL A 58 11.57 0.72 -22.28
C VAL A 58 11.69 -0.81 -22.39
N TRP A 59 10.89 -1.41 -23.25
CA TRP A 59 10.95 -2.86 -23.46
C TRP A 59 12.25 -3.30 -24.15
N ALA A 60 12.76 -2.48 -25.08
CA ALA A 60 14.04 -2.70 -25.73
C ALA A 60 15.22 -2.59 -24.73
N GLU A 61 15.22 -1.56 -23.90
CA GLU A 61 16.25 -1.37 -22.85
C GLU A 61 16.28 -2.51 -21.83
N GLN A 62 15.11 -2.94 -21.37
CA GLN A 62 15.01 -3.99 -20.33
C GLN A 62 15.46 -5.37 -20.82
N ASN A 63 15.37 -5.65 -22.10
CA ASN A 63 15.67 -6.96 -22.68
C ASN A 63 16.93 -6.99 -23.53
N GLY A 64 17.60 -5.86 -23.78
CA GLY A 64 18.80 -5.77 -24.61
C GLY A 64 18.61 -6.10 -26.08
N GLU A 65 17.36 -6.19 -26.54
CA GLU A 65 17.00 -6.61 -27.91
C GLU A 65 15.76 -5.86 -28.38
N GLN A 66 15.65 -5.68 -29.69
CA GLN A 66 14.44 -5.14 -30.31
C GLN A 66 13.25 -6.08 -30.08
N MET A 67 12.21 -5.62 -29.40
CA MET A 67 10.98 -6.37 -29.18
C MET A 67 9.90 -5.92 -30.16
N ILE A 68 9.22 -6.88 -30.77
CA ILE A 68 8.04 -6.62 -31.61
C ILE A 68 6.80 -6.92 -30.76
N VAL A 69 5.85 -5.98 -30.72
CA VAL A 69 4.54 -6.23 -30.11
C VAL A 69 3.72 -7.13 -31.01
N ALA A 70 3.15 -8.18 -30.45
CA ALA A 70 2.24 -9.07 -31.16
C ALA A 70 1.06 -8.30 -31.77
N GLU A 71 0.52 -8.79 -32.87
CA GLU A 71 -0.68 -8.22 -33.48
C GLU A 71 -1.84 -8.21 -32.45
N LYS A 72 -2.58 -7.09 -32.44
CA LYS A 72 -3.69 -6.91 -31.48
C LYS A 72 -4.87 -7.81 -31.86
N PRO A 73 -5.26 -8.78 -31.00
CA PRO A 73 -6.43 -9.60 -31.24
C PRO A 73 -7.72 -8.77 -31.25
N PRO A 74 -8.74 -9.19 -32.03
CA PRO A 74 -10.08 -8.60 -31.93
C PRO A 74 -10.61 -8.64 -30.49
N GLY A 75 -11.24 -7.57 -30.05
CA GLY A 75 -11.83 -7.46 -28.70
C GLY A 75 -10.86 -7.01 -27.58
N CYS A 76 -9.54 -6.97 -27.83
CA CYS A 76 -8.60 -6.37 -26.89
C CYS A 76 -8.63 -4.84 -26.98
N LEU A 77 -8.48 -4.17 -25.81
CA LEU A 77 -8.24 -2.73 -25.78
C LEU A 77 -6.91 -2.39 -26.48
N ALA A 78 -6.80 -1.18 -27.03
CA ALA A 78 -5.50 -0.67 -27.45
C ALA A 78 -4.62 -0.41 -26.20
N LEU A 79 -3.29 -0.48 -26.39
CA LEU A 79 -2.36 -0.04 -25.36
C LEU A 79 -2.63 1.42 -25.00
N LYS A 80 -2.43 1.77 -23.77
CA LYS A 80 -2.67 3.12 -23.26
C LYS A 80 -1.40 3.97 -23.42
N SER A 81 -1.57 5.28 -23.44
CA SER A 81 -0.46 6.24 -23.53
C SER A 81 0.16 6.58 -22.18
N ARG A 82 -0.60 6.42 -21.09
CA ARG A 82 -0.18 6.70 -19.71
C ARG A 82 -0.66 5.63 -18.77
N ASP A 83 0.16 5.35 -17.75
CA ASP A 83 -0.19 4.52 -16.60
C ASP A 83 -0.66 5.39 -15.43
N ASN A 84 -0.82 4.74 -14.29
CA ASN A 84 -1.27 5.37 -13.05
C ASN A 84 -0.14 5.79 -12.09
N GLU A 85 1.15 5.60 -12.44
CA GLU A 85 2.26 5.84 -11.49
C GLU A 85 2.35 7.31 -11.04
N GLU A 86 2.09 8.26 -11.93
CA GLU A 86 2.08 9.69 -11.60
C GLU A 86 0.94 10.06 -10.64
N LEU A 87 -0.26 9.53 -10.90
CA LEU A 87 -1.42 9.71 -10.04
C LEU A 87 -1.25 8.98 -8.69
N GLU A 88 -0.64 7.79 -8.68
CA GLU A 88 -0.28 7.04 -7.46
C GLU A 88 0.62 7.88 -6.57
N PHE A 89 1.69 8.47 -7.12
CA PHE A 89 2.63 9.29 -6.37
C PHE A 89 1.98 10.50 -5.69
N ALA A 90 1.15 11.24 -6.41
CA ALA A 90 0.45 12.41 -5.86
C ALA A 90 -0.65 11.99 -4.87
N GLY A 91 -1.40 10.93 -5.21
CA GLY A 91 -2.50 10.40 -4.39
C GLY A 91 -2.05 9.85 -3.04
N ASP A 92 -0.88 9.20 -2.95
CA ASP A 92 -0.30 8.76 -1.66
C ASP A 92 -0.15 9.95 -0.69
N SER A 93 0.36 11.08 -1.19
CA SER A 93 0.56 12.28 -0.37
C SER A 93 -0.77 12.83 0.17
N VAL A 94 -1.79 12.93 -0.68
CA VAL A 94 -3.14 13.40 -0.31
C VAL A 94 -3.78 12.42 0.68
N LEU A 95 -3.68 11.13 0.41
CA LEU A 95 -4.21 10.06 1.25
C LEU A 95 -3.58 10.06 2.65
N SER A 96 -2.26 10.20 2.73
CA SER A 96 -1.52 10.33 3.99
C SER A 96 -1.98 11.53 4.81
N ALA A 97 -2.25 12.68 4.17
CA ALA A 97 -2.78 13.88 4.83
C ALA A 97 -4.20 13.66 5.37
N ILE A 98 -5.09 13.04 4.57
CA ILE A 98 -6.46 12.69 4.97
C ILE A 98 -6.46 11.80 6.20
N VAL A 99 -5.69 10.69 6.16
CA VAL A 99 -5.63 9.71 7.25
C VAL A 99 -5.05 10.35 8.53
N GLY A 100 -3.95 11.09 8.41
CA GLY A 100 -3.34 11.75 9.56
C GLY A 100 -4.28 12.72 10.25
N LYS A 101 -5.00 13.55 9.49
CA LYS A 101 -5.99 14.48 10.02
C LYS A 101 -7.18 13.77 10.66
N TYR A 102 -7.69 12.73 10.00
CA TYR A 102 -8.79 11.92 10.51
C TYR A 102 -8.43 11.24 11.85
N LEU A 103 -7.26 10.60 11.94
CA LEU A 103 -6.82 9.91 13.15
C LEU A 103 -6.64 10.88 14.33
N LYS A 104 -6.06 12.06 14.09
CA LYS A 104 -5.94 13.11 15.12
C LYS A 104 -7.30 13.56 15.69
N MET A 105 -8.33 13.61 14.82
CA MET A 105 -9.68 13.96 15.25
C MET A 105 -10.41 12.81 15.96
N ARG A 106 -10.18 11.58 15.52
CA ARG A 106 -10.81 10.37 16.08
C ARG A 106 -10.25 10.00 17.45
N TYR A 107 -8.97 10.24 17.68
CA TYR A 107 -8.24 9.87 18.88
C TYR A 107 -7.60 11.09 19.55
N PRO A 108 -8.43 12.00 20.11
CA PRO A 108 -7.92 13.20 20.77
C PRO A 108 -7.14 12.81 22.05
N GLY A 109 -5.97 13.42 22.23
CA GLY A 109 -5.11 13.14 23.39
C GLY A 109 -4.09 12.03 23.21
N GLU A 110 -4.20 11.22 22.14
CA GLU A 110 -3.18 10.23 21.83
C GLU A 110 -1.91 10.89 21.27
N GLY A 111 -0.76 10.31 21.64
CA GLY A 111 0.55 10.82 21.24
C GLY A 111 0.87 10.56 19.76
N GLU A 112 1.89 11.28 19.26
CA GLU A 112 2.36 11.20 17.85
C GLU A 112 2.72 9.77 17.44
N GLY A 113 3.38 9.00 18.31
CA GLY A 113 3.77 7.61 18.03
C GLY A 113 2.58 6.69 17.74
N PHE A 114 1.50 6.79 18.53
CA PHE A 114 0.27 6.03 18.30
C PHE A 114 -0.38 6.41 16.96
N LEU A 115 -0.51 7.71 16.70
CA LEU A 115 -1.13 8.19 15.45
C LEU A 115 -0.31 7.80 14.22
N THR A 116 1.02 7.84 14.30
CA THR A 116 1.92 7.44 13.22
C THR A 116 1.88 5.93 12.98
N SER A 117 1.89 5.11 14.05
CA SER A 117 1.76 3.66 13.94
C SER A 117 0.44 3.29 13.24
N LEU A 118 -0.67 3.87 13.69
CA LEU A 118 -1.99 3.56 13.12
C LEU A 118 -2.12 4.05 11.68
N ARG A 119 -1.57 5.24 11.35
CA ARG A 119 -1.51 5.72 9.96
C ARG A 119 -0.76 4.75 9.07
N THR A 120 0.44 4.30 9.48
CA THR A 120 1.25 3.35 8.72
C THR A 120 0.52 2.03 8.46
N GLN A 121 -0.28 1.56 9.43
CA GLN A 121 -1.10 0.36 9.25
C GLN A 121 -2.24 0.57 8.23
N ILE A 122 -2.77 1.77 8.10
CA ILE A 122 -3.87 2.08 7.17
C ILE A 122 -3.36 2.35 5.76
N VAL A 123 -2.26 3.11 5.61
CA VAL A 123 -1.76 3.54 4.29
C VAL A 123 -0.74 2.59 3.66
N ASN A 124 -0.53 1.39 4.22
CA ASN A 124 0.32 0.42 3.55
C ASN A 124 -0.38 -0.28 2.39
N ASN A 125 0.40 -0.71 1.39
CA ASN A 125 -0.10 -1.32 0.17
C ASN A 125 -1.02 -2.54 0.39
N ASN A 126 -0.79 -3.33 1.44
CA ASN A 126 -1.64 -4.48 1.73
C ASN A 126 -3.03 -4.04 2.19
N MET A 127 -3.11 -3.09 3.13
CA MET A 127 -4.38 -2.56 3.62
C MET A 127 -5.13 -1.84 2.50
N LEU A 128 -4.45 -0.96 1.75
CA LEU A 128 -5.05 -0.26 0.61
C LEU A 128 -5.56 -1.22 -0.46
N GLY A 129 -4.79 -2.28 -0.74
CA GLY A 129 -5.19 -3.33 -1.68
C GLY A 129 -6.42 -4.10 -1.20
N GLU A 130 -6.50 -4.45 0.08
CA GLU A 130 -7.69 -5.09 0.67
C GLU A 130 -8.92 -4.17 0.62
N LEU A 131 -8.74 -2.87 0.85
CA LEU A 131 -9.81 -1.89 0.71
C LEU A 131 -10.28 -1.81 -0.75
N ALA A 132 -9.36 -1.67 -1.70
CA ALA A 132 -9.66 -1.64 -3.13
C ALA A 132 -10.40 -2.91 -3.60
N LYS A 133 -10.00 -4.08 -3.10
CA LYS A 133 -10.67 -5.34 -3.36
C LYS A 133 -12.11 -5.37 -2.83
N LYS A 134 -12.32 -4.92 -1.59
CA LYS A 134 -13.66 -4.80 -0.98
C LYS A 134 -14.55 -3.78 -1.69
N MET A 135 -13.96 -2.75 -2.29
CA MET A 135 -14.66 -1.76 -3.10
C MET A 135 -15.07 -2.29 -4.48
N GLY A 136 -14.50 -3.42 -4.92
CA GLY A 136 -14.77 -4.00 -6.23
C GLY A 136 -13.94 -3.39 -7.36
N TYR A 137 -12.71 -2.94 -7.08
CA TYR A 137 -11.85 -2.31 -8.09
C TYR A 137 -11.18 -3.29 -9.05
N ALA A 138 -10.99 -4.53 -8.63
CA ALA A 138 -10.28 -5.54 -9.41
C ALA A 138 -10.77 -5.67 -10.89
N PRO A 139 -12.08 -5.67 -11.22
CA PRO A 139 -12.55 -5.75 -12.59
C PRO A 139 -12.15 -4.58 -13.49
N HIS A 140 -11.85 -3.41 -12.91
CA HIS A 140 -11.51 -2.19 -13.63
C HIS A 140 -10.01 -2.05 -13.93
N LEU A 141 -9.14 -2.90 -13.34
CA LEU A 141 -7.71 -2.90 -13.62
C LEU A 141 -7.44 -3.25 -15.09
N ILE A 142 -6.55 -2.48 -15.71
CA ILE A 142 -6.05 -2.70 -17.07
C ILE A 142 -4.60 -3.18 -16.97
N LEU A 143 -4.38 -4.47 -17.28
CA LEU A 143 -3.13 -5.19 -17.06
C LEU A 143 -2.69 -5.90 -18.34
N SER A 144 -1.37 -6.09 -18.53
CA SER A 144 -0.88 -6.98 -19.57
C SER A 144 -1.26 -8.43 -19.28
N ARG A 145 -1.32 -9.24 -20.33
CA ARG A 145 -1.58 -10.67 -20.23
C ARG A 145 -0.63 -11.37 -19.24
N HIS A 146 0.66 -11.04 -19.29
CA HIS A 146 1.64 -11.64 -18.38
C HIS A 146 1.34 -11.31 -16.91
N VAL A 147 1.04 -10.06 -16.61
CA VAL A 147 0.70 -9.64 -15.23
C VAL A 147 -0.61 -10.27 -14.76
N GLU A 148 -1.58 -10.42 -15.66
CA GLU A 148 -2.86 -11.09 -15.38
C GLU A 148 -2.69 -12.58 -15.07
N GLU A 149 -2.02 -13.32 -15.98
CA GLU A 149 -2.02 -14.79 -15.98
C GLU A 149 -0.90 -15.39 -15.11
N VAL A 150 0.26 -14.73 -15.04
CA VAL A 150 1.46 -15.25 -14.35
C VAL A 150 1.63 -14.65 -12.96
N CYS A 151 1.33 -13.34 -12.81
CA CYS A 151 1.53 -12.64 -11.56
C CYS A 151 0.24 -12.53 -10.72
N ASP A 152 -0.88 -13.08 -11.19
CA ASP A 152 -2.21 -12.89 -10.58
C ASP A 152 -2.52 -11.42 -10.27
N GLY A 153 -2.18 -10.54 -11.21
CA GLY A 153 -2.13 -9.09 -11.00
C GLY A 153 -3.46 -8.49 -10.54
N ARG A 154 -4.57 -9.06 -10.98
CA ARG A 154 -5.91 -8.59 -10.61
C ARG A 154 -6.27 -8.88 -9.14
N ASN A 155 -5.58 -9.82 -8.49
CA ASN A 155 -5.70 -10.11 -7.06
C ASN A 155 -4.50 -9.59 -6.26
N ASN A 156 -3.50 -9.01 -6.90
CA ASN A 156 -2.30 -8.50 -6.25
C ASN A 156 -2.62 -7.23 -5.45
N LEU A 157 -2.47 -7.30 -4.12
CA LEU A 157 -2.81 -6.21 -3.22
C LEU A 157 -2.00 -4.93 -3.48
N ARG A 158 -0.74 -5.07 -3.93
CA ARG A 158 0.09 -3.91 -4.25
C ARG A 158 -0.46 -3.17 -5.47
N ILE A 159 -0.84 -3.89 -6.53
CA ILE A 159 -1.42 -3.28 -7.74
C ILE A 159 -2.77 -2.63 -7.43
N LEU A 160 -3.60 -3.29 -6.61
CA LEU A 160 -4.88 -2.74 -6.16
C LEU A 160 -4.70 -1.51 -5.25
N GLY A 161 -3.69 -1.52 -4.37
CA GLY A 161 -3.33 -0.38 -3.53
C GLY A 161 -2.92 0.82 -4.35
N SER A 162 -1.98 0.64 -5.30
CA SER A 162 -1.55 1.69 -6.24
C SER A 162 -2.71 2.28 -7.03
N MET A 163 -3.67 1.44 -7.47
CA MET A 163 -4.88 1.93 -8.13
C MET A 163 -5.74 2.80 -7.19
N LEU A 164 -5.86 2.44 -5.90
CA LEU A 164 -6.64 3.24 -4.95
C LEU A 164 -5.97 4.58 -4.66
N GLU A 165 -4.64 4.61 -4.52
CA GLU A 165 -3.87 5.86 -4.41
C GLU A 165 -4.06 6.73 -5.65
N ALA A 166 -3.89 6.17 -6.85
CA ALA A 166 -4.14 6.87 -8.10
C ALA A 166 -5.58 7.38 -8.24
N TRP A 167 -6.55 6.68 -7.66
CA TRP A 167 -7.95 7.14 -7.66
C TRP A 167 -8.15 8.38 -6.79
N ILE A 168 -7.40 8.51 -5.68
CA ILE A 168 -7.44 9.72 -4.86
C ILE A 168 -6.98 10.93 -5.66
N ASP A 169 -5.88 10.81 -6.40
CA ASP A 169 -5.41 11.91 -7.24
C ASP A 169 -6.31 12.14 -8.46
N ALA A 170 -6.89 11.10 -9.04
CA ALA A 170 -7.89 11.26 -10.08
C ALA A 170 -9.08 12.12 -9.63
N ILE A 171 -9.47 12.07 -8.34
CA ILE A 171 -10.48 12.98 -7.76
C ILE A 171 -9.92 14.41 -7.70
N MET A 172 -8.66 14.59 -7.33
CA MET A 172 -8.02 15.91 -7.24
C MET A 172 -7.99 16.59 -8.61
N GLU A 173 -7.53 15.89 -9.63
CA GLU A 173 -7.44 16.35 -11.00
C GLU A 173 -8.82 16.61 -11.64
N HIS A 174 -9.80 15.77 -11.33
CA HIS A 174 -11.16 15.88 -11.86
C HIS A 174 -11.87 17.15 -11.40
N GLU A 175 -11.72 17.55 -10.15
CA GLU A 175 -12.45 18.69 -9.58
C GLU A 175 -11.86 20.05 -9.98
N GLY A 176 -10.57 20.13 -10.28
CA GLY A 176 -9.88 21.34 -10.76
C GLY A 176 -9.79 22.49 -9.74
N ASN A 177 -10.38 22.34 -8.55
CA ASN A 177 -10.24 23.23 -7.41
C ASN A 177 -9.72 22.43 -6.21
N GLU A 178 -8.50 22.69 -5.81
CA GLU A 178 -7.80 21.89 -4.78
C GLU A 178 -8.58 21.75 -3.47
N GLY A 179 -9.21 22.80 -2.98
CA GLY A 179 -9.97 22.76 -1.72
C GLY A 179 -11.23 21.91 -1.83
N ALA A 180 -11.98 22.05 -2.92
CA ALA A 180 -13.18 21.24 -3.18
C ALA A 180 -12.79 19.78 -3.45
N ALA A 181 -11.74 19.57 -4.24
CA ALA A 181 -11.21 18.24 -4.56
C ALA A 181 -10.78 17.50 -3.30
N TYR A 182 -10.03 18.16 -2.42
CA TYR A 182 -9.62 17.58 -1.14
C TYR A 182 -10.83 17.18 -0.27
N ASP A 183 -11.89 17.97 -0.23
CA ASP A 183 -13.09 17.61 0.56
C ASP A 183 -13.80 16.39 -0.03
N VAL A 184 -13.89 16.29 -1.35
CA VAL A 184 -14.44 15.11 -2.04
C VAL A 184 -13.58 13.86 -1.75
N ALA A 185 -12.27 13.94 -1.92
CA ALA A 185 -11.33 12.84 -1.64
C ALA A 185 -11.37 12.44 -0.16
N ARG A 186 -11.43 13.42 0.73
CA ARG A 186 -11.52 13.20 2.18
C ARG A 186 -12.81 12.46 2.56
N LYS A 187 -13.97 12.89 2.07
CA LYS A 187 -15.24 12.21 2.31
C LYS A 187 -15.23 10.79 1.77
N PHE A 188 -14.69 10.61 0.57
CA PHE A 188 -14.55 9.33 -0.08
C PHE A 188 -13.73 8.35 0.77
N PHE A 189 -12.50 8.72 1.14
CA PHE A 189 -11.62 7.81 1.84
C PHE A 189 -12.03 7.57 3.31
N ILE A 190 -12.57 8.59 4.00
CA ILE A 190 -13.13 8.39 5.35
C ILE A 190 -14.29 7.40 5.31
N SER A 191 -15.19 7.52 4.33
CA SER A 191 -16.31 6.58 4.18
C SER A 191 -15.83 5.13 3.94
N ILE A 192 -14.75 4.95 3.19
CA ILE A 192 -14.10 3.64 2.99
C ILE A 192 -13.57 3.10 4.31
N MET A 193 -12.80 3.89 5.03
CA MET A 193 -12.22 3.49 6.31
C MET A 193 -13.30 3.08 7.32
N GLU A 194 -14.32 3.93 7.52
CA GLU A 194 -15.40 3.65 8.48
C GLU A 194 -16.21 2.40 8.11
N LYS A 195 -16.37 2.13 6.83
CA LYS A 195 -17.14 0.97 6.36
C LYS A 195 -16.36 -0.34 6.42
N HIS A 196 -15.04 -0.29 6.23
CA HIS A 196 -14.26 -1.51 5.97
C HIS A 196 -13.16 -1.80 6.98
N ILE A 197 -12.76 -0.82 7.82
CA ILE A 197 -11.72 -1.00 8.84
C ILE A 197 -12.37 -1.17 10.21
N ASN A 198 -12.05 -2.28 10.86
CA ASN A 198 -12.33 -2.44 12.28
C ASN A 198 -11.15 -1.83 13.09
N PHE A 199 -11.29 -0.57 13.49
CA PHE A 199 -10.24 0.14 14.21
C PHE A 199 -9.89 -0.50 15.56
N SER A 200 -10.86 -1.05 16.28
CA SER A 200 -10.59 -1.73 17.56
C SER A 200 -9.71 -2.96 17.35
N LYS A 201 -9.99 -3.74 16.30
CA LYS A 201 -9.17 -4.89 15.91
C LYS A 201 -7.77 -4.44 15.45
N LEU A 202 -7.70 -3.39 14.61
CA LEU A 202 -6.44 -2.87 14.10
C LEU A 202 -5.52 -2.38 15.22
N ILE A 203 -6.08 -1.70 16.24
CA ILE A 203 -5.34 -1.25 17.42
C ILE A 203 -4.90 -2.44 18.30
N ALA A 204 -5.78 -3.44 18.48
CA ALA A 204 -5.46 -4.61 19.30
C ALA A 204 -4.41 -5.52 18.64
N GLU A 205 -4.36 -5.55 17.32
CA GLU A 205 -3.39 -6.31 16.51
C GLU A 205 -2.13 -5.50 16.16
N ASP A 206 -1.90 -4.33 16.83
CA ASP A 206 -0.68 -3.54 16.62
C ASP A 206 0.55 -4.41 16.94
N THR A 207 1.20 -4.87 15.89
CA THR A 207 2.41 -5.70 15.95
C THR A 207 3.70 -4.87 16.02
N ASN A 208 3.60 -3.54 16.13
CA ASN A 208 4.76 -2.67 16.30
C ASN A 208 5.26 -2.66 17.75
N PHE A 209 5.69 -3.85 18.20
CA PHE A 209 6.15 -4.04 19.57
C PHE A 209 7.37 -3.18 19.94
N LYS A 210 8.20 -2.81 18.94
CA LYS A 210 9.32 -1.88 19.19
C LYS A 210 8.84 -0.50 19.59
N ASP A 211 7.82 0.02 18.95
CA ASP A 211 7.23 1.32 19.28
C ASP A 211 6.47 1.27 20.60
N GLN A 212 5.71 0.21 20.85
CA GLN A 212 5.04 -0.01 22.12
C GLN A 212 6.07 -0.08 23.27
N LEU A 213 7.18 -0.78 23.09
CA LEU A 213 8.26 -0.87 24.08
C LEU A 213 8.95 0.49 24.27
N LEU A 214 9.15 1.26 23.20
CA LEU A 214 9.70 2.61 23.28
C LEU A 214 8.81 3.51 24.16
N ARG A 215 7.52 3.53 23.92
CA ARG A 215 6.54 4.29 24.72
C ARG A 215 6.57 3.85 26.19
N TYR A 216 6.57 2.55 26.44
CA TYR A 216 6.68 2.01 27.78
C TYR A 216 7.97 2.46 28.48
N PHE A 217 9.12 2.33 27.81
CA PHE A 217 10.42 2.74 28.37
C PHE A 217 10.48 4.25 28.64
N GLN A 218 9.97 5.06 27.73
CA GLN A 218 9.90 6.52 27.93
C GLN A 218 9.03 6.89 29.12
N SER A 219 7.87 6.25 29.28
CA SER A 219 6.95 6.52 30.39
C SER A 219 7.49 6.04 31.73
N GLN A 220 8.12 4.87 31.81
CA GLN A 220 8.56 4.25 33.07
C GLN A 220 9.99 4.58 33.43
N PHE A 221 10.86 4.73 32.44
CA PHE A 221 12.30 4.85 32.66
C PHE A 221 12.90 6.16 32.09
N HIS A 222 12.12 6.97 31.41
CA HIS A 222 12.55 8.24 30.76
C HIS A 222 13.73 8.08 29.79
N GLN A 223 13.91 6.90 29.19
CA GLN A 223 14.95 6.59 28.23
C GLN A 223 14.46 5.56 27.19
N PRO A 224 15.04 5.55 25.98
CA PRO A 224 14.67 4.56 24.97
C PRO A 224 15.19 3.15 25.29
N PRO A 225 14.52 2.07 24.85
CA PRO A 225 15.04 0.71 24.92
C PRO A 225 16.28 0.57 24.07
N ARG A 226 17.24 -0.25 24.54
CA ARG A 226 18.45 -0.61 23.80
C ARG A 226 18.38 -2.05 23.36
N TYR A 227 18.94 -2.33 22.19
CA TYR A 227 19.01 -3.68 21.61
C TYR A 227 20.45 -4.15 21.51
N LYS A 228 20.67 -5.44 21.72
CA LYS A 228 21.99 -6.07 21.61
C LYS A 228 21.88 -7.31 20.74
N GLU A 229 22.79 -7.45 19.80
CA GLU A 229 23.01 -8.73 19.13
C GLU A 229 23.67 -9.69 20.12
N VAL A 230 22.95 -10.70 20.54
CA VAL A 230 23.41 -11.68 21.54
C VAL A 230 24.21 -12.78 20.85
N ARG A 231 23.74 -13.23 19.66
CA ARG A 231 24.37 -14.32 18.91
C ARG A 231 23.96 -14.29 17.44
N VAL A 232 24.85 -14.75 16.57
CA VAL A 232 24.58 -15.02 15.16
C VAL A 232 24.98 -16.46 14.87
N ASP A 233 24.02 -17.23 14.36
CA ASP A 233 24.21 -18.64 13.97
C ASP A 233 24.03 -18.80 12.45
N GLY A 234 24.62 -19.83 11.88
CA GLY A 234 24.45 -20.21 10.47
C GLY A 234 25.47 -19.60 9.50
N PRO A 235 25.53 -20.12 8.28
CA PRO A 235 26.43 -19.66 7.23
C PRO A 235 26.00 -18.25 6.71
N PRO A 236 26.90 -17.55 5.96
CA PRO A 236 26.63 -16.18 5.50
C PRO A 236 25.31 -15.98 4.73
N HIS A 237 24.82 -16.99 4.03
CA HIS A 237 23.61 -16.96 3.22
C HIS A 237 22.34 -17.42 3.97
N ASP A 238 22.49 -17.96 5.20
CA ASP A 238 21.36 -18.40 6.04
C ASP A 238 21.61 -18.09 7.52
N ARG A 239 21.86 -16.83 7.84
CA ARG A 239 22.11 -16.36 9.20
C ARG A 239 20.84 -16.28 10.03
N ILE A 240 20.94 -16.73 11.27
CA ILE A 240 19.90 -16.55 12.30
C ILE A 240 20.47 -15.59 13.36
N PHE A 241 19.80 -14.47 13.52
CA PHE A 241 20.18 -13.44 14.50
C PHE A 241 19.40 -13.64 15.80
N THR A 242 20.10 -13.69 16.92
CA THR A 242 19.49 -13.62 18.25
C THR A 242 19.65 -12.20 18.76
N MET A 243 18.54 -11.45 18.84
CA MET A 243 18.50 -10.09 19.34
C MET A 243 17.95 -10.07 20.78
N GLY A 244 18.52 -9.22 21.62
CA GLY A 244 18.09 -9.04 23.01
C GLY A 244 17.66 -7.59 23.27
N VAL A 245 16.63 -7.41 24.10
CA VAL A 245 16.23 -6.13 24.68
C VAL A 245 16.97 -5.96 26.00
N LEU A 246 17.58 -4.80 26.22
CA LEU A 246 18.26 -4.46 27.47
C LEU A 246 17.34 -3.62 28.37
N ASP A 247 17.40 -3.91 29.68
CA ASP A 247 16.83 -3.03 30.70
C ASP A 247 17.65 -1.72 30.84
N PRO A 248 17.18 -0.75 31.65
CA PRO A 248 17.94 0.46 31.94
C PRO A 248 19.34 0.21 32.51
N GLN A 249 19.57 -0.91 33.20
CA GLN A 249 20.84 -1.31 33.80
C GLN A 249 21.76 -2.06 32.84
N GLY A 250 21.29 -2.39 31.63
CA GLY A 250 22.06 -3.08 30.61
C GLY A 250 21.97 -4.61 30.62
N HIS A 251 21.08 -5.19 31.44
CA HIS A 251 20.83 -6.64 31.43
C HIS A 251 19.83 -7.02 30.36
N VAL A 252 20.01 -8.22 29.79
CA VAL A 252 19.09 -8.75 28.77
C VAL A 252 17.78 -9.21 29.42
N VAL A 253 16.69 -8.52 29.13
CA VAL A 253 15.34 -8.85 29.63
C VAL A 253 14.67 -9.93 28.83
N ALA A 254 14.74 -9.85 27.51
CA ALA A 254 14.12 -10.79 26.59
C ALA A 254 14.99 -10.96 25.35
N THR A 255 14.91 -12.14 24.72
CA THR A 255 15.63 -12.45 23.48
C THR A 255 14.70 -13.12 22.49
N SER A 256 14.94 -12.91 21.19
CA SER A 256 14.29 -13.66 20.12
C SER A 256 15.22 -13.92 18.96
N LYS A 257 14.87 -14.89 18.11
CA LYS A 257 15.65 -15.36 16.97
C LYS A 257 14.86 -15.19 15.67
N ALA A 258 15.52 -14.65 14.63
CA ALA A 258 14.97 -14.62 13.28
C ALA A 258 16.07 -14.52 12.24
N ARG A 259 15.72 -14.78 10.97
CA ARG A 259 16.63 -14.57 9.82
C ARG A 259 16.91 -13.09 9.54
N ASN A 260 16.10 -12.17 10.10
CA ASN A 260 16.25 -10.72 9.98
C ASN A 260 16.32 -10.09 11.37
N LYS A 261 17.29 -9.21 11.60
CA LYS A 261 17.49 -8.51 12.88
C LYS A 261 16.25 -7.73 13.32
N LYS A 262 15.57 -7.01 12.36
CA LYS A 262 14.37 -6.23 12.67
C LYS A 262 13.21 -7.10 13.16
N VAL A 263 13.05 -8.29 12.57
CA VAL A 263 12.02 -9.26 13.00
C VAL A 263 12.35 -9.81 14.38
N ALA A 264 13.62 -10.17 14.63
CA ALA A 264 14.06 -10.63 15.95
C ALA A 264 13.88 -9.54 17.02
N GLU A 265 14.18 -8.28 16.72
CA GLU A 265 13.97 -7.15 17.62
C GLU A 265 12.48 -6.90 17.94
N GLN A 266 11.59 -7.00 16.95
CA GLN A 266 10.15 -6.89 17.17
C GLN A 266 9.64 -7.95 18.15
N GLU A 267 10.01 -9.19 17.93
CA GLU A 267 9.59 -10.31 18.79
C GLU A 267 10.24 -10.24 20.19
N ALA A 268 11.51 -9.84 20.29
CA ALA A 268 12.16 -9.60 21.57
C ALA A 268 11.47 -8.46 22.33
N SER A 269 10.99 -7.41 21.63
CA SER A 269 10.22 -6.32 22.22
C SER A 269 8.87 -6.79 22.75
N ARG A 270 8.15 -7.66 22.02
CA ARG A 270 6.91 -8.28 22.48
C ARG A 270 7.12 -9.05 23.79
N LEU A 271 8.15 -9.91 23.81
CA LEU A 271 8.47 -10.69 25.00
C LEU A 271 8.92 -9.82 26.19
N ALA A 272 9.59 -8.70 25.93
CA ALA A 272 9.95 -7.75 26.97
C ALA A 272 8.71 -7.05 27.55
N LEU A 273 7.80 -6.59 26.70
CA LEU A 273 6.53 -5.99 27.11
C LEU A 273 5.71 -6.94 27.98
N GLU A 274 5.57 -8.20 27.58
CA GLU A 274 4.86 -9.20 28.36
C GLU A 274 5.46 -9.38 29.77
N LYS A 275 6.80 -9.32 29.88
CA LYS A 275 7.47 -9.42 31.21
C LYS A 275 7.24 -8.19 32.06
N TYR A 276 7.19 -7.01 31.47
CA TYR A 276 6.97 -5.77 32.21
C TYR A 276 5.50 -5.61 32.63
N THR A 277 4.56 -5.97 31.74
CA THR A 277 3.12 -5.82 32.01
C THR A 277 2.55 -6.91 32.93
N LYS A 278 3.14 -8.11 32.97
CA LYS A 278 2.74 -9.19 33.92
C LYS A 278 3.27 -8.98 35.36
N LYS A 279 4.15 -8.01 35.57
CA LYS A 279 4.70 -7.71 36.91
C LYS A 279 3.95 -6.61 37.65
N THR A 280 2.93 -6.04 37.02
CA THR A 280 2.00 -5.07 37.61
C THR A 280 0.68 -5.74 37.94
#